data_a68e123ec843ac375efe790e9b567fac
#
_entry.id   a68e123ec843ac375efe790e9b567fac
#
_cell.length_a   1.000
_cell.length_b   1.000
_cell.length_c   1.000
_cell.angle_alpha   90.00
_cell.angle_beta   90.00
_cell.angle_gamma   90.00
#
_symmetry.space_group_name_H-M   'P 1'
#
loop_
_entity.id
_entity.type
_entity.pdbx_description
1 polymer ?
#
loop_
_entity_poly.entity_id
_entity_poly.type
_entity_poly.pdbx_seq_one_letter_code
_entity_poly.pdbx_strand_id
1 'polypeptide(L)'
;MSDLLLDINLQQVPDSYLAGAWRVAHRVVNRADPASSLAQATSLLLDDELLQLQAPLLSETGSWAVQRDELLNRPYLRLNFPTEEIRALVTRLRRTADGARSQLNLYFSSGLEMQLDRP
;
A
#
# COMPACT_ATOMS: atom_id res chain seq x y z
N MET A 1 -8.38 -16.59 19.89
CA MET A 1 -9.15 -16.69 18.64
C MET A 1 -8.26 -16.34 17.47
N SER A 2 -8.24 -17.15 16.46
CA SER A 2 -7.43 -16.86 15.30
C SER A 2 -8.22 -16.03 14.32
N ASP A 3 -7.61 -14.96 13.83
CA ASP A 3 -8.18 -14.15 12.77
C ASP A 3 -7.77 -14.77 11.44
N LEU A 4 -8.64 -15.61 10.91
CA LEU A 4 -8.38 -16.21 9.61
C LEU A 4 -8.45 -15.14 8.53
N LEU A 5 -7.34 -14.97 7.80
CA LEU A 5 -7.24 -14.03 6.70
C LEU A 5 -7.61 -14.73 5.40
N LEU A 6 -8.56 -14.16 4.68
CA LEU A 6 -9.05 -14.67 3.41
C LEU A 6 -8.56 -13.79 2.29
N ASP A 7 -8.04 -14.41 1.23
CA ASP A 7 -7.59 -13.67 0.05
C ASP A 7 -8.76 -13.02 -0.67
N ILE A 8 -8.58 -11.77 -1.07
CA ILE A 8 -9.54 -11.03 -1.88
C ILE A 8 -9.07 -11.11 -3.33
N ASN A 9 -10.02 -11.32 -4.25
CA ASN A 9 -9.72 -11.36 -5.67
C ASN A 9 -9.32 -9.98 -6.17
N LEU A 10 -8.05 -9.81 -6.50
CA LEU A 10 -7.49 -8.52 -6.91
C LEU A 10 -8.06 -8.03 -8.25
N GLN A 11 -8.57 -8.92 -9.08
CA GLN A 11 -9.15 -8.54 -10.36
C GLN A 11 -10.54 -7.93 -10.22
N GLN A 12 -11.21 -8.16 -9.10
CA GLN A 12 -12.59 -7.75 -8.87
C GLN A 12 -12.77 -6.74 -7.75
N VAL A 13 -11.74 -6.53 -6.92
CA VAL A 13 -11.85 -5.61 -5.79
C VAL A 13 -12.03 -4.17 -6.31
N PRO A 14 -12.98 -3.40 -5.74
CA PRO A 14 -13.12 -1.99 -6.10
C PRO A 14 -11.88 -1.19 -5.72
N ASP A 15 -11.49 -0.24 -6.54
CA ASP A 15 -10.33 0.62 -6.26
C ASP A 15 -10.50 1.36 -4.93
N SER A 16 -11.73 1.75 -4.60
CA SER A 16 -12.05 2.44 -3.35
C SER A 16 -11.74 1.61 -2.10
N TYR A 17 -11.64 0.29 -2.23
CA TYR A 17 -11.27 -0.55 -1.10
C TYR A 17 -9.86 -0.27 -0.61
N LEU A 18 -8.99 0.21 -1.49
CA LEU A 18 -7.61 0.53 -1.17
C LEU A 18 -7.46 1.88 -0.46
N ALA A 19 -8.49 2.72 -0.48
CA ALA A 19 -8.49 3.97 0.27
C ALA A 19 -8.58 3.70 1.77
N GLY A 20 -7.99 4.58 2.56
CA GLY A 20 -8.06 4.51 4.01
C GLY A 20 -6.72 4.73 4.68
N ALA A 21 -6.72 4.56 6.00
CA ALA A 21 -5.52 4.71 6.81
C ALA A 21 -4.88 3.33 7.00
N TRP A 22 -3.67 3.19 6.49
CA TRP A 22 -2.90 1.94 6.55
C TRP A 22 -1.68 2.13 7.43
N ARG A 23 -1.39 1.14 8.27
CA ARG A 23 -0.19 1.12 9.10
C ARG A 23 0.82 0.13 8.51
N VAL A 24 2.09 0.52 8.47
CA VAL A 24 3.15 -0.38 8.01
C VAL A 24 3.43 -1.40 9.10
N ALA A 25 3.09 -2.65 8.82
CA ALA A 25 3.29 -3.75 9.76
C ALA A 25 4.64 -4.42 9.55
N HIS A 26 5.09 -4.49 8.31
CA HIS A 26 6.34 -5.16 7.97
C HIS A 26 6.88 -4.60 6.66
N ARG A 27 8.20 -4.59 6.53
CA ARG A 27 8.84 -4.18 5.27
C ARG A 27 10.17 -4.91 5.07
N VAL A 28 10.52 -5.08 3.80
CA VAL A 28 11.83 -5.60 3.39
C VAL A 28 12.45 -4.61 2.43
N VAL A 29 13.59 -4.05 2.82
CA VAL A 29 14.33 -3.09 2.01
C VAL A 29 15.39 -3.88 1.26
N ASN A 30 15.07 -4.27 0.02
CA ASN A 30 15.98 -5.07 -0.81
C ASN A 30 17.06 -4.18 -1.42
N ARG A 31 16.76 -3.62 -2.61
CA ARG A 31 17.63 -2.69 -3.31
C ARG A 31 17.19 -1.23 -3.18
N ALA A 32 16.10 -1.00 -2.46
CA ALA A 32 15.60 0.34 -2.26
C ALA A 32 16.53 1.15 -1.37
N ASP A 33 16.54 2.46 -1.57
CA ASP A 33 17.28 3.38 -0.73
C ASP A 33 16.68 3.38 0.68
N PRO A 34 17.43 2.93 1.70
CA PRO A 34 16.92 2.91 3.07
C PRO A 34 16.63 4.30 3.63
N ALA A 35 17.18 5.34 3.02
CA ALA A 35 16.91 6.71 3.43
C ALA A 35 15.67 7.32 2.78
N SER A 36 15.03 6.61 1.84
CA SER A 36 13.81 7.12 1.21
C SER A 36 12.66 7.21 2.22
N SER A 37 11.74 8.13 2.00
CA SER A 37 10.60 8.30 2.89
C SER A 37 9.74 7.04 2.97
N LEU A 38 9.55 6.32 1.87
CA LEU A 38 8.79 5.07 1.88
C LEU A 38 9.47 3.99 2.71
N ALA A 39 10.81 3.90 2.66
CA ALA A 39 11.54 2.92 3.45
C ALA A 39 11.43 3.19 4.96
N GLN A 40 11.12 4.42 5.35
CA GLN A 40 10.99 4.84 6.75
C GLN A 40 9.54 4.99 7.19
N ALA A 41 8.58 4.86 6.29
CA ALA A 41 7.17 5.10 6.59
C ALA A 41 6.64 4.20 7.69
N THR A 42 5.83 4.77 8.58
CA THR A 42 5.09 4.01 9.60
C THR A 42 3.61 3.90 9.26
N SER A 43 3.08 4.84 8.49
CA SER A 43 1.70 4.79 8.04
C SER A 43 1.51 5.54 6.73
N LEU A 44 0.49 5.14 5.98
CA LEU A 44 0.04 5.79 4.76
C LEU A 44 -1.45 6.05 4.87
N LEU A 45 -1.86 7.28 4.58
CA LEU A 45 -3.27 7.61 4.43
C LEU A 45 -3.55 7.85 2.96
N LEU A 46 -4.46 7.07 2.38
CA LEU A 46 -4.90 7.19 1.00
C LEU A 46 -6.34 7.66 1.01
N ASP A 47 -6.55 8.95 0.74
CA ASP A 47 -7.86 9.57 0.87
C ASP A 47 -8.10 10.53 -0.31
N ASP A 48 -9.14 10.26 -1.08
CA ASP A 48 -9.63 11.14 -2.15
C ASP A 48 -8.51 11.77 -3.00
N GLU A 49 -7.69 10.93 -3.59
CA GLU A 49 -6.53 11.31 -4.40
C GLU A 49 -5.37 11.93 -3.59
N LEU A 50 -5.55 12.17 -2.30
CA LEU A 50 -4.52 12.72 -1.44
C LEU A 50 -3.78 11.60 -0.72
N LEU A 51 -2.46 11.66 -0.76
CA LEU A 51 -1.58 10.72 -0.06
C LEU A 51 -0.89 11.45 1.07
N GLN A 52 -0.93 10.88 2.27
CA GLN A 52 -0.14 11.35 3.41
C GLN A 52 0.74 10.21 3.91
N LEU A 53 2.02 10.46 4.02
CA LEU A 53 2.99 9.51 4.53
C LEU A 53 3.53 10.02 5.86
N GLN A 54 3.52 9.14 6.87
CA GLN A 54 4.10 9.44 8.18
C GLN A 54 5.31 8.55 8.43
N ALA A 55 6.37 9.14 8.95
CA ALA A 55 7.57 8.45 9.38
C ALA A 55 8.05 9.10 10.68
N PRO A 56 8.99 8.47 11.44
CA PRO A 56 9.39 9.02 12.74
C PRO A 56 9.93 10.43 12.69
N LEU A 57 10.66 10.79 11.63
CA LEU A 57 11.35 12.08 11.54
C LEU A 57 10.83 12.97 10.41
N LEU A 58 9.84 12.51 9.66
CA LEU A 58 9.31 13.30 8.55
C LEU A 58 7.87 12.92 8.25
N SER A 59 7.20 13.82 7.54
CA SER A 59 5.93 13.51 6.90
C SER A 59 5.94 14.10 5.51
N GLU A 60 5.27 13.43 4.57
CA GLU A 60 5.15 13.91 3.20
C GLU A 60 3.71 13.82 2.74
N THR A 61 3.35 14.71 1.85
CA THR A 61 2.06 14.68 1.17
C THR A 61 2.26 14.56 -0.32
N GLY A 62 1.32 13.93 -0.98
CA GLY A 62 1.36 13.74 -2.40
C GLY A 62 0.00 13.34 -2.91
N SER A 63 -0.03 12.68 -4.05
CA SER A 63 -1.26 12.15 -4.63
C SER A 63 -1.10 10.66 -4.92
N TRP A 64 -2.22 9.99 -5.05
CA TRP A 64 -2.22 8.57 -5.36
C TRP A 64 -3.36 8.23 -6.32
N ALA A 65 -3.18 7.15 -7.06
CA ALA A 65 -4.20 6.62 -7.94
C ALA A 65 -4.02 5.11 -8.07
N VAL A 66 -5.09 4.42 -8.40
CA VAL A 66 -5.05 3.00 -8.74
C VAL A 66 -5.00 2.89 -10.26
N GLN A 67 -4.06 2.10 -10.76
CA GLN A 67 -4.02 1.69 -12.15
C GLN A 67 -4.16 0.18 -12.24
N ARG A 68 -4.68 -0.29 -13.37
CA ARG A 68 -4.80 -1.73 -13.61
C ARG A 68 -4.11 -2.09 -14.91
N ASP A 69 -3.37 -3.22 -14.91
CA ASP A 69 -2.77 -3.67 -16.14
C ASP A 69 -3.85 -4.21 -17.10
N GLU A 70 -3.57 -4.11 -18.40
CA GLU A 70 -4.56 -4.46 -19.42
C GLU A 70 -4.75 -5.96 -19.56
N LEU A 71 -3.73 -6.76 -19.23
CA LEU A 71 -3.77 -8.20 -19.46
C LEU A 71 -4.44 -8.94 -18.31
N LEU A 72 -4.04 -8.64 -17.08
CA LEU A 72 -4.46 -9.39 -15.90
C LEU A 72 -5.40 -8.60 -15.00
N ASN A 73 -5.64 -7.33 -15.32
CA ASN A 73 -6.48 -6.43 -14.51
C ASN A 73 -6.05 -6.37 -13.03
N ARG A 74 -4.75 -6.51 -12.77
CA ARG A 74 -4.23 -6.42 -11.42
C ARG A 74 -4.04 -4.96 -11.03
N PRO A 75 -4.37 -4.57 -9.79
CA PRO A 75 -4.20 -3.19 -9.36
C PRO A 75 -2.76 -2.93 -8.98
N TYR A 76 -2.30 -1.72 -9.26
CA TYR A 76 -1.14 -1.15 -8.60
C TYR A 76 -1.38 0.31 -8.27
N LEU A 77 -0.65 0.77 -7.28
CA LEU A 77 -0.77 2.13 -6.79
C LEU A 77 0.29 2.99 -7.46
N ARG A 78 -0.13 4.15 -7.95
CA ARG A 78 0.79 5.21 -8.34
C ARG A 78 0.83 6.21 -7.20
N LEU A 79 2.02 6.42 -6.66
CA LEU A 79 2.26 7.34 -5.57
C LEU A 79 3.14 8.48 -6.08
N ASN A 80 2.61 9.69 -6.05
CA ASN A 80 3.33 10.87 -6.52
C ASN A 80 3.69 11.75 -5.34
N PHE A 81 4.99 11.85 -5.06
CA PHE A 81 5.54 12.79 -4.08
C PHE A 81 6.19 13.97 -4.82
N PRO A 82 6.43 15.09 -4.14
CA PRO A 82 7.10 16.22 -4.77
C PRO A 82 8.45 15.88 -5.38
N THR A 83 9.16 14.90 -4.80
CA THR A 83 10.51 14.53 -5.21
C THR A 83 10.57 13.30 -6.10
N GLU A 84 9.51 12.49 -6.14
CA GLU A 84 9.54 11.25 -6.91
C GLU A 84 8.14 10.73 -7.21
N GLU A 85 8.03 9.97 -8.28
CA GLU A 85 6.87 9.16 -8.59
C GLU A 85 7.27 7.69 -8.47
N ILE A 86 6.47 6.88 -7.78
CA ILE A 86 6.78 5.48 -7.59
C ILE A 86 5.51 4.65 -7.76
N ARG A 87 5.68 3.43 -8.26
CA ARG A 87 4.57 2.49 -8.43
C ARG A 87 4.75 1.31 -7.51
N ALA A 88 3.64 0.82 -6.99
CA ALA A 88 3.60 -0.35 -6.13
C ALA A 88 2.58 -1.34 -6.67
N LEU A 89 3.03 -2.55 -7.00
CA LEU A 89 2.12 -3.62 -7.38
C LEU A 89 1.45 -4.14 -6.11
N VAL A 90 0.12 -4.28 -6.15
CA VAL A 90 -0.61 -4.96 -5.09
C VAL A 90 -0.43 -6.46 -5.34
N THR A 91 0.36 -7.10 -4.50
CA THR A 91 0.65 -8.52 -4.66
C THR A 91 -0.34 -9.40 -3.92
N ARG A 92 -0.93 -8.88 -2.85
CA ARG A 92 -1.91 -9.62 -2.07
C ARG A 92 -2.77 -8.66 -1.25
N LEU A 93 -4.04 -8.98 -1.14
CA LEU A 93 -4.96 -8.28 -0.26
C LEU A 93 -5.78 -9.33 0.46
N ARG A 94 -5.80 -9.26 1.78
CA ARG A 94 -6.54 -10.21 2.61
C ARG A 94 -7.41 -9.46 3.60
N ARG A 95 -8.43 -10.14 4.06
CA ARG A 95 -9.39 -9.60 5.00
C ARG A 95 -9.83 -10.70 5.96
N THR A 96 -10.07 -10.35 7.22
CA THR A 96 -10.67 -11.29 8.17
C THR A 96 -12.11 -11.62 7.73
N ALA A 97 -12.59 -12.79 8.15
CA ALA A 97 -13.93 -13.25 7.75
C ALA A 97 -15.03 -12.28 8.19
N ASP A 98 -14.84 -11.59 9.31
CA ASP A 98 -15.80 -10.60 9.83
C ASP A 98 -15.62 -9.22 9.17
N GLY A 99 -14.61 -9.05 8.32
CA GLY A 99 -14.34 -7.77 7.67
C GLY A 99 -13.71 -6.71 8.56
N ALA A 100 -13.36 -7.04 9.80
CA ALA A 100 -12.87 -6.05 10.77
C ALA A 100 -11.44 -5.58 10.50
N ARG A 101 -10.63 -6.43 9.85
CA ARG A 101 -9.22 -6.14 9.58
C ARG A 101 -8.86 -6.49 8.16
N SER A 102 -7.96 -5.70 7.57
CA SER A 102 -7.43 -5.94 6.22
C SER A 102 -5.92 -5.90 6.25
N GLN A 103 -5.30 -6.63 5.32
CA GLN A 103 -3.85 -6.70 5.17
C GLN A 103 -3.52 -6.56 3.69
N LEU A 104 -2.64 -5.62 3.38
CA LEU A 104 -2.27 -5.26 2.00
C LEU A 104 -0.77 -5.46 1.82
N ASN A 105 -0.40 -6.22 0.79
CA ASN A 105 1.01 -6.43 0.44
C ASN A 105 1.33 -5.67 -0.83
N LEU A 106 2.40 -4.89 -0.79
CA LEU A 106 2.86 -4.06 -1.90
C LEU A 106 4.30 -4.43 -2.28
N TYR A 107 4.55 -4.45 -3.58
CA TYR A 107 5.91 -4.55 -4.12
C TYR A 107 6.18 -3.30 -4.95
N PHE A 108 7.11 -2.49 -4.49
CA PHE A 108 7.43 -1.21 -5.13
C PHE A 108 8.43 -1.40 -6.25
N SER A 109 8.37 -0.54 -7.25
CA SER A 109 9.30 -0.56 -8.38
C SER A 109 10.76 -0.36 -7.95
N SER A 110 11.00 0.20 -6.78
CA SER A 110 12.33 0.35 -6.21
C SER A 110 12.90 -0.94 -5.62
N GLY A 111 12.09 -1.99 -5.48
CA GLY A 111 12.47 -3.23 -4.81
C GLY A 111 12.01 -3.34 -3.36
N LEU A 112 11.45 -2.28 -2.81
CA LEU A 112 10.88 -2.29 -1.46
C LEU A 112 9.65 -3.17 -1.42
N GLU A 113 9.51 -3.99 -0.39
CA GLU A 113 8.30 -4.74 -0.12
C GLU A 113 7.70 -4.26 1.19
N MET A 114 6.39 -4.16 1.23
CA MET A 114 5.71 -3.60 2.39
C MET A 114 4.41 -4.35 2.65
N GLN A 115 4.14 -4.62 3.92
CA GLN A 115 2.88 -5.17 4.37
C GLN A 115 2.20 -4.13 5.23
N LEU A 116 0.97 -3.80 4.89
CA LEU A 116 0.18 -2.78 5.57
C LEU A 116 -1.03 -3.43 6.23
N ASP A 117 -1.41 -2.92 7.40
CA ASP A 117 -2.59 -3.34 8.13
C ASP A 117 -3.58 -2.20 8.26
N ARG A 118 -4.85 -2.54 8.22
CA ARG A 118 -5.95 -1.63 8.49
C ARG A 118 -6.96 -2.32 9.38
N PRO A 119 -7.27 -1.75 10.57
CA PRO A 119 -8.34 -2.27 11.41
C PRO A 119 -9.71 -1.98 10.81
#